data_5385684e64eda509dca05528a8b1ee9d
#
_entry.id   5385684e64eda509dca05528a8b1ee9d
#
_cell.length_a   1.000
_cell.length_b   1.000
_cell.length_c   1.000
_cell.angle_alpha   90.00
_cell.angle_beta   90.00
_cell.angle_gamma   90.00
#
_symmetry.space_group_name_H-M   'P 1'
#
loop_
_entity.id
_entity.type
_entity.pdbx_description
1 polymer ?
#
loop_
_entity_poly.entity_id
_entity_poly.type
_entity_poly.pdbx_seq_one_letter_code
_entity_poly.pdbx_strand_id
1 'polypeptide(L)'
;IREWKLPPTRGNIVDYFGNIIAGNLKVYQLHIIPEQVENFNYLLIRLKTILNLSEKKIEKIVNLKNKLKPWDSIIVSENLSWSQFLKVNNYLYDLVGVKPVMTISRNYPFSEMYTHVLGYVSQPNEEEILENEIVKERFVPGMKIGKLGLEKTLENKLIGTNAIQRYEVNAYGKRINQLEYQKGLQGSKIRLTVDTEVQKLSAQLLLNKSGSISVMDIYTGDIIAMYSSPSYDPNLFLFGISQDEWQLIINNPLKPLINKTLSGLYSPRVNH
;
A
#
# COMPACT_ATOMS: atom_id res chain seq x y z
N ILE A 1 -27.84 -0.79 -15.39
CA ILE A 1 -26.75 0.06 -14.89
C ILE A 1 -26.01 -0.70 -13.78
N ARG A 2 -24.69 -0.64 -13.77
CA ARG A 2 -23.86 -1.22 -12.72
C ARG A 2 -22.89 -0.18 -12.20
N GLU A 3 -22.73 -0.14 -10.87
CA GLU A 3 -21.78 0.73 -10.21
C GLU A 3 -20.46 -0.02 -9.97
N TRP A 4 -19.36 0.69 -10.20
CA TRP A 4 -17.99 0.24 -9.92
C TRP A 4 -17.34 1.22 -8.96
N LYS A 5 -17.07 0.75 -7.76
CA LYS A 5 -16.33 1.55 -6.77
C LYS A 5 -14.83 1.39 -6.99
N LEU A 6 -14.11 2.50 -6.96
CA LEU A 6 -12.64 2.52 -6.98
C LEU A 6 -12.10 2.78 -5.57
N PRO A 7 -10.90 2.27 -5.24
CA PRO A 7 -10.31 2.50 -3.93
C PRO A 7 -10.20 3.99 -3.62
N PRO A 8 -10.48 4.41 -2.36
CA PRO A 8 -10.34 5.79 -1.95
C PRO A 8 -8.86 6.22 -1.94
N THR A 9 -8.61 7.49 -2.25
CA THR A 9 -7.27 8.09 -2.13
C THR A 9 -7.03 8.51 -0.69
N ARG A 10 -5.96 8.01 -0.07
CA ARG A 10 -5.61 8.36 1.32
C ARG A 10 -5.12 9.80 1.44
N GLY A 11 -5.36 10.40 2.61
CA GLY A 11 -4.82 11.70 2.98
C GLY A 11 -3.29 11.66 3.10
N ASN A 12 -2.65 12.78 2.80
CA ASN A 12 -1.21 12.91 3.00
C ASN A 12 -0.88 13.17 4.47
N ILE A 13 0.22 12.60 4.95
CA ILE A 13 0.83 12.97 6.23
C ILE A 13 2.06 13.81 5.92
N VAL A 14 2.17 14.96 6.57
CA VAL A 14 3.27 15.90 6.37
C VAL A 14 3.93 16.23 7.69
N ASP A 15 5.20 16.63 7.64
CA ASP A 15 5.94 17.13 8.77
C ASP A 15 5.48 18.54 9.20
N TYR A 16 6.17 19.14 10.16
CA TYR A 16 5.88 20.48 10.65
C TYR A 16 5.95 21.54 9.54
N PHE A 17 6.89 21.42 8.61
CA PHE A 17 7.10 22.38 7.51
C PHE A 17 6.23 22.09 6.28
N GLY A 18 5.49 20.98 6.28
CA GLY A 18 4.59 20.60 5.18
C GLY A 18 5.22 19.65 4.16
N ASN A 19 6.43 19.13 4.42
CA ASN A 19 7.04 18.09 3.58
C ASN A 19 6.26 16.80 3.69
N ILE A 20 6.01 16.15 2.56
CA ILE A 20 5.23 14.89 2.53
C ILE A 20 6.10 13.75 3.07
N ILE A 21 5.70 13.16 4.20
CA ILE A 21 6.33 12.00 4.82
C ILE A 21 5.57 10.70 4.54
N ALA A 22 4.27 10.78 4.26
CA ALA A 22 3.50 9.70 3.67
C ALA A 22 2.53 10.29 2.65
N GLY A 23 2.70 9.93 1.39
CA GLY A 23 1.95 10.47 0.26
C GLY A 23 1.36 9.37 -0.61
N ASN A 24 1.07 9.73 -1.85
CA ASN A 24 0.51 8.81 -2.84
C ASN A 24 1.27 8.95 -4.15
N LEU A 25 1.58 7.82 -4.80
CA LEU A 25 2.21 7.76 -6.11
C LEU A 25 1.31 7.04 -7.12
N LYS A 26 1.45 7.42 -8.38
CA LYS A 26 0.87 6.68 -9.49
C LYS A 26 1.65 5.39 -9.70
N VAL A 27 0.94 4.27 -9.76
CA VAL A 27 1.49 2.95 -10.04
C VAL A 27 0.74 2.30 -11.20
N TYR A 28 1.40 1.41 -11.90
CA TYR A 28 0.80 0.68 -13.00
C TYR A 28 0.43 -0.72 -12.54
N GLN A 29 -0.84 -1.06 -12.72
CA GLN A 29 -1.36 -2.39 -12.42
C GLN A 29 -1.69 -3.12 -13.72
N LEU A 30 -1.69 -4.43 -13.67
CA LEU A 30 -2.19 -5.27 -14.76
C LEU A 30 -3.39 -6.07 -14.30
N HIS A 31 -4.49 -5.91 -14.99
CA HIS A 31 -5.74 -6.58 -14.72
C HIS A 31 -6.09 -7.55 -15.85
N ILE A 32 -6.72 -8.68 -15.54
CA ILE A 32 -7.40 -9.57 -16.49
C ILE A 32 -8.90 -9.52 -16.22
N ILE A 33 -9.71 -9.39 -17.26
CA ILE A 33 -11.16 -9.55 -17.17
C ILE A 33 -11.50 -10.91 -17.80
N PRO A 34 -11.78 -11.96 -16.98
CA PRO A 34 -11.89 -13.34 -17.45
C PRO A 34 -12.93 -13.53 -18.58
N GLU A 35 -14.06 -12.85 -18.52
CA GLU A 35 -15.13 -12.94 -19.54
C GLU A 35 -14.69 -12.48 -20.95
N GLN A 36 -13.61 -11.71 -21.04
CA GLN A 36 -13.06 -11.19 -22.30
C GLN A 36 -11.97 -12.09 -22.88
N VAL A 37 -11.58 -13.15 -22.17
CA VAL A 37 -10.47 -14.04 -22.52
C VAL A 37 -11.01 -15.34 -23.11
N GLU A 38 -10.77 -15.61 -24.37
CA GLU A 38 -11.18 -16.86 -25.03
C GLU A 38 -10.39 -18.06 -24.53
N ASN A 39 -9.07 -17.93 -24.48
CA ASN A 39 -8.17 -19.00 -24.00
C ASN A 39 -7.31 -18.52 -22.83
N PHE A 40 -7.80 -18.78 -21.62
CA PHE A 40 -7.16 -18.30 -20.38
C PHE A 40 -5.77 -18.94 -20.16
N ASN A 41 -5.59 -20.23 -20.51
CA ASN A 41 -4.31 -20.90 -20.35
C ASN A 41 -3.25 -20.33 -21.29
N TYR A 42 -3.60 -20.08 -22.53
CA TYR A 42 -2.71 -19.42 -23.48
C TYR A 42 -2.30 -18.04 -23.00
N LEU A 43 -3.27 -17.23 -22.51
CA LEU A 43 -3.00 -15.92 -21.95
C LEU A 43 -2.00 -15.98 -20.78
N LEU A 44 -2.17 -16.95 -19.87
CA LEU A 44 -1.24 -17.10 -18.73
C LEU A 44 0.18 -17.45 -19.17
N ILE A 45 0.34 -18.31 -20.16
CA ILE A 45 1.66 -18.64 -20.73
C ILE A 45 2.32 -17.39 -21.32
N ARG A 46 1.55 -16.58 -22.08
CA ARG A 46 2.05 -15.32 -22.66
C ARG A 46 2.48 -14.33 -21.58
N LEU A 47 1.62 -14.11 -20.56
CA LEU A 47 1.92 -13.19 -19.45
C LEU A 47 3.11 -13.68 -18.61
N LYS A 48 3.25 -15.00 -18.40
CA LYS A 48 4.41 -15.58 -17.74
C LYS A 48 5.70 -15.22 -18.46
N THR A 49 5.72 -15.33 -19.78
CA THR A 49 6.90 -15.00 -20.61
C THR A 49 7.18 -13.49 -20.61
N ILE A 50 6.16 -12.63 -20.76
CA ILE A 50 6.33 -11.17 -20.87
C ILE A 50 6.79 -10.56 -19.53
N LEU A 51 6.21 -11.02 -18.41
CA LEU A 51 6.41 -10.44 -17.08
C LEU A 51 7.31 -11.29 -16.17
N ASN A 52 7.77 -12.45 -16.63
CA ASN A 52 8.55 -13.42 -15.85
C ASN A 52 7.82 -13.81 -14.52
N LEU A 53 6.54 -14.19 -14.64
CA LEU A 53 5.71 -14.53 -13.48
C LEU A 53 6.15 -15.89 -12.90
N SER A 54 6.21 -15.98 -11.57
CA SER A 54 6.48 -17.24 -10.87
C SER A 54 5.29 -18.21 -10.94
N GLU A 55 5.52 -19.51 -10.80
CA GLU A 55 4.46 -20.51 -10.76
C GLU A 55 3.43 -20.24 -9.65
N LYS A 56 3.89 -19.88 -8.45
CA LYS A 56 3.00 -19.47 -7.33
C LYS A 56 2.07 -18.33 -7.72
N LYS A 57 2.54 -17.38 -8.53
CA LYS A 57 1.73 -16.25 -9.00
C LYS A 57 0.66 -16.71 -10.01
N ILE A 58 1.03 -17.62 -10.91
CA ILE A 58 0.11 -18.23 -11.87
C ILE A 58 -0.99 -19.01 -11.15
N GLU A 59 -0.63 -19.87 -10.18
CA GLU A 59 -1.60 -20.60 -9.36
C GLU A 59 -2.57 -19.67 -8.64
N LYS A 60 -2.05 -18.57 -8.05
CA LYS A 60 -2.90 -17.55 -7.41
C LYS A 60 -3.91 -16.93 -8.38
N ILE A 61 -3.50 -16.62 -9.61
CA ILE A 61 -4.38 -16.07 -10.65
C ILE A 61 -5.47 -17.09 -11.04
N VAL A 62 -5.11 -18.36 -11.22
CA VAL A 62 -6.08 -19.44 -11.52
C VAL A 62 -7.08 -19.60 -10.38
N ASN A 63 -6.60 -19.61 -9.14
CA ASN A 63 -7.48 -19.71 -7.96
C ASN A 63 -8.45 -18.52 -7.85
N LEU A 64 -7.98 -17.31 -8.15
CA LEU A 64 -8.83 -16.11 -8.18
C LEU A 64 -9.89 -16.20 -9.28
N LYS A 65 -9.52 -16.68 -10.48
CA LYS A 65 -10.48 -16.90 -11.58
C LYS A 65 -11.62 -17.80 -11.16
N ASN A 66 -11.34 -18.85 -10.38
CA ASN A 66 -12.35 -19.83 -9.97
C ASN A 66 -13.27 -19.31 -8.83
N LYS A 67 -12.80 -18.27 -8.07
CA LYS A 67 -13.55 -17.69 -6.94
C LYS A 67 -14.35 -16.44 -7.32
N LEU A 68 -13.85 -15.67 -8.25
CA LEU A 68 -14.46 -14.40 -8.68
C LEU A 68 -15.47 -14.61 -9.79
N LYS A 69 -16.34 -13.63 -9.97
CA LYS A 69 -17.30 -13.64 -11.07
C LYS A 69 -16.57 -13.37 -12.39
N PRO A 70 -17.06 -13.88 -13.54
CA PRO A 70 -16.37 -13.74 -14.84
C PRO A 70 -16.05 -12.31 -15.26
N TRP A 71 -16.84 -11.34 -14.80
CA TRP A 71 -16.68 -9.91 -15.11
C TRP A 71 -15.82 -9.16 -14.10
N ASP A 72 -15.47 -9.78 -12.96
CA ASP A 72 -14.61 -9.17 -11.98
C ASP A 72 -13.16 -9.21 -12.46
N SER A 73 -12.43 -8.12 -12.26
CA SER A 73 -11.05 -8.06 -12.69
C SER A 73 -10.12 -8.78 -11.72
N ILE A 74 -9.21 -9.57 -12.25
CA ILE A 74 -8.13 -10.22 -11.51
C ILE A 74 -6.88 -9.35 -11.62
N ILE A 75 -6.32 -8.94 -10.49
CA ILE A 75 -5.07 -8.19 -10.46
C ILE A 75 -3.89 -9.15 -10.62
N VAL A 76 -3.23 -9.09 -11.77
CA VAL A 76 -2.03 -9.88 -12.08
C VAL A 76 -0.80 -9.29 -11.42
N SER A 77 -0.66 -7.96 -11.50
CA SER A 77 0.42 -7.22 -10.83
C SER A 77 -0.11 -5.90 -10.29
N GLU A 78 0.23 -5.60 -9.04
CA GLU A 78 -0.17 -4.35 -8.39
C GLU A 78 0.82 -3.21 -8.64
N ASN A 79 2.05 -3.53 -9.06
CA ASN A 79 3.11 -2.56 -9.30
C ASN A 79 3.99 -3.04 -10.45
N LEU A 80 3.67 -2.64 -11.67
CA LEU A 80 4.53 -2.85 -12.83
C LEU A 80 5.59 -1.76 -12.87
N SER A 81 6.84 -2.15 -13.14
CA SER A 81 7.83 -1.17 -13.55
C SER A 81 7.44 -0.52 -14.88
N TRP A 82 7.97 0.67 -15.15
CA TRP A 82 7.69 1.33 -16.43
C TRP A 82 8.06 0.47 -17.64
N SER A 83 9.18 -0.25 -17.56
CA SER A 83 9.62 -1.16 -18.63
C SER A 83 8.65 -2.34 -18.83
N GLN A 84 8.12 -2.91 -17.74
CA GLN A 84 7.10 -3.96 -17.81
C GLN A 84 5.79 -3.45 -18.38
N PHE A 85 5.37 -2.26 -17.97
CA PHE A 85 4.18 -1.59 -18.49
C PHE A 85 4.28 -1.37 -20.00
N LEU A 86 5.41 -0.85 -20.49
CA LEU A 86 5.65 -0.68 -21.93
C LEU A 86 5.66 -2.02 -22.67
N LYS A 87 6.32 -3.06 -22.12
CA LYS A 87 6.31 -4.40 -22.72
C LYS A 87 4.89 -4.93 -22.87
N VAL A 88 4.06 -4.85 -21.84
CA VAL A 88 2.67 -5.30 -21.92
C VAL A 88 1.90 -4.52 -22.98
N ASN A 89 2.05 -3.19 -23.00
CA ASN A 89 1.36 -2.35 -24.00
C ASN A 89 1.72 -2.72 -25.44
N ASN A 90 2.96 -3.08 -25.73
CA ASN A 90 3.40 -3.53 -27.05
C ASN A 90 2.74 -4.83 -27.51
N TYR A 91 2.26 -5.66 -26.60
CA TYR A 91 1.61 -6.95 -26.89
C TYR A 91 0.10 -6.93 -26.62
N LEU A 92 -0.51 -5.78 -26.33
CA LEU A 92 -1.95 -5.72 -25.99
C LEU A 92 -2.88 -6.27 -27.07
N TYR A 93 -2.48 -6.18 -28.34
CA TYR A 93 -3.25 -6.74 -29.46
C TYR A 93 -3.40 -8.27 -29.36
N ASP A 94 -2.41 -8.96 -28.77
CA ASP A 94 -2.41 -10.42 -28.53
C ASP A 94 -3.01 -10.80 -27.16
N LEU A 95 -3.17 -9.84 -26.26
CA LEU A 95 -3.55 -10.06 -24.87
C LEU A 95 -5.01 -9.65 -24.63
N VAL A 96 -5.93 -10.27 -25.36
CA VAL A 96 -7.37 -9.98 -25.24
C VAL A 96 -7.83 -10.21 -23.80
N GLY A 97 -8.54 -9.24 -23.22
CA GLY A 97 -9.01 -9.27 -21.83
C GLY A 97 -7.99 -8.76 -20.81
N VAL A 98 -6.78 -8.39 -21.24
CA VAL A 98 -5.76 -7.76 -20.36
C VAL A 98 -5.90 -6.25 -20.43
N LYS A 99 -5.85 -5.59 -19.27
CA LYS A 99 -5.95 -4.13 -19.14
C LYS A 99 -4.84 -3.60 -18.23
N PRO A 100 -3.85 -2.87 -18.77
CA PRO A 100 -2.99 -2.02 -17.98
C PRO A 100 -3.81 -0.88 -17.37
N VAL A 101 -3.70 -0.67 -16.08
CA VAL A 101 -4.46 0.35 -15.34
C VAL A 101 -3.48 1.21 -14.56
N MET A 102 -3.59 2.53 -14.67
CA MET A 102 -2.89 3.46 -13.80
C MET A 102 -3.76 3.71 -12.56
N THR A 103 -3.22 3.47 -11.40
CA THR A 103 -3.90 3.69 -10.11
C THR A 103 -2.98 4.44 -9.15
N ILE A 104 -3.46 4.68 -7.94
CA ILE A 104 -2.74 5.40 -6.89
C ILE A 104 -2.42 4.41 -5.77
N SER A 105 -1.17 4.41 -5.32
CA SER A 105 -0.73 3.65 -4.14
C SER A 105 -0.09 4.55 -3.11
N ARG A 106 -0.09 4.13 -1.86
CA ARG A 106 0.64 4.79 -0.77
C ARG A 106 2.12 4.80 -1.08
N ASN A 107 2.82 5.84 -0.60
CA ASN A 107 4.27 5.99 -0.73
C ASN A 107 4.86 6.65 0.52
N TYR A 108 6.01 6.13 0.96
CA TYR A 108 6.77 6.63 2.09
C TYR A 108 8.15 7.09 1.57
N PRO A 109 8.30 8.38 1.20
CA PRO A 109 9.50 8.87 0.51
C PRO A 109 10.77 8.81 1.36
N PHE A 110 10.64 8.81 2.69
CA PHE A 110 11.76 8.70 3.62
C PHE A 110 11.98 7.28 4.15
N SER A 111 11.30 6.28 3.54
CA SER A 111 11.52 4.86 3.82
C SER A 111 11.59 4.55 5.33
N GLU A 112 12.70 3.99 5.80
CA GLU A 112 12.90 3.50 7.18
C GLU A 112 12.80 4.59 8.26
N MET A 113 13.00 5.87 7.88
CA MET A 113 13.17 6.95 8.84
C MET A 113 11.93 7.20 9.71
N TYR A 114 10.74 6.96 9.17
CA TYR A 114 9.48 7.25 9.83
C TYR A 114 8.65 6.01 10.14
N THR A 115 9.14 4.81 9.87
CA THR A 115 8.35 3.57 9.93
C THR A 115 7.69 3.36 11.28
N HIS A 116 8.41 3.58 12.38
CA HIS A 116 7.88 3.38 13.73
C HIS A 116 6.88 4.45 14.16
N VAL A 117 6.88 5.62 13.49
CA VAL A 117 5.88 6.68 13.71
C VAL A 117 4.67 6.44 12.83
N LEU A 118 4.90 6.27 11.53
CA LEU A 118 3.84 6.17 10.53
C LEU A 118 3.17 4.79 10.54
N GLY A 119 3.94 3.73 10.74
CA GLY A 119 3.51 2.39 10.40
C GLY A 119 3.51 2.18 8.88
N TYR A 120 2.64 1.30 8.42
CA TYR A 120 2.46 1.00 7.00
C TYR A 120 1.02 0.63 6.69
N VAL A 121 0.68 0.61 5.40
CA VAL A 121 -0.61 0.13 4.91
C VAL A 121 -0.43 -1.19 4.14
N SER A 122 -1.43 -2.06 4.24
CA SER A 122 -1.48 -3.33 3.51
C SER A 122 -2.94 -3.72 3.25
N GLN A 123 -3.17 -4.78 2.48
CA GLN A 123 -4.52 -5.32 2.26
C GLN A 123 -5.15 -5.75 3.58
N PRO A 124 -6.43 -5.43 3.84
CA PRO A 124 -7.11 -5.87 5.04
C PRO A 124 -7.42 -7.38 4.97
N ASN A 125 -7.45 -8.03 6.12
CA ASN A 125 -8.08 -9.32 6.29
C ASN A 125 -9.60 -9.16 6.57
N GLU A 126 -10.33 -10.26 6.64
CA GLU A 126 -11.79 -10.24 6.85
C GLU A 126 -12.17 -9.64 8.22
N GLU A 127 -11.42 -9.93 9.27
CA GLU A 127 -11.64 -9.40 10.62
C GLU A 127 -11.49 -7.90 10.66
N GLU A 128 -10.39 -7.37 10.09
CA GLU A 128 -10.13 -5.92 10.03
C GLU A 128 -11.18 -5.15 9.23
N ILE A 129 -11.79 -5.77 8.21
CA ILE A 129 -12.90 -5.17 7.46
C ILE A 129 -14.14 -5.08 8.35
N LEU A 130 -14.40 -6.10 9.17
CA LEU A 130 -15.57 -6.16 10.02
C LEU A 130 -15.47 -5.28 11.27
N GLU A 131 -14.26 -5.09 11.80
CA GLU A 131 -13.99 -4.29 13.00
C GLU A 131 -14.18 -2.77 12.79
N ASN A 132 -14.03 -2.27 11.55
CA ASN A 132 -14.13 -0.84 11.27
C ASN A 132 -15.25 -0.56 10.26
N GLU A 133 -16.32 0.04 10.73
CA GLU A 133 -17.52 0.37 9.95
C GLU A 133 -17.21 1.19 8.69
N ILE A 134 -16.30 2.17 8.78
CA ILE A 134 -15.90 3.02 7.64
C ILE A 134 -15.11 2.20 6.61
N VAL A 135 -14.22 1.33 7.07
CA VAL A 135 -13.48 0.41 6.19
C VAL A 135 -14.45 -0.53 5.50
N LYS A 136 -15.39 -1.13 6.24
CA LYS A 136 -16.42 -2.03 5.73
C LYS A 136 -17.28 -1.37 4.65
N GLU A 137 -17.73 -0.15 4.88
CA GLU A 137 -18.55 0.62 3.91
C GLU A 137 -17.79 0.93 2.62
N ARG A 138 -16.49 1.28 2.74
CA ARG A 138 -15.65 1.75 1.64
C ARG A 138 -14.82 0.65 1.01
N PHE A 139 -14.88 -0.57 1.55
CA PHE A 139 -14.07 -1.67 1.07
C PHE A 139 -14.33 -1.97 -0.40
N VAL A 140 -13.24 -2.08 -1.15
CA VAL A 140 -13.19 -2.58 -2.53
C VAL A 140 -11.91 -3.40 -2.70
N PRO A 141 -11.88 -4.38 -3.62
CA PRO A 141 -10.68 -5.12 -3.93
C PRO A 141 -9.49 -4.20 -4.27
N GLY A 142 -8.33 -4.49 -3.69
CA GLY A 142 -7.13 -3.67 -3.86
C GLY A 142 -7.02 -2.47 -2.92
N MET A 143 -8.02 -2.20 -2.08
CA MET A 143 -7.94 -1.19 -1.04
C MET A 143 -6.93 -1.61 0.04
N LYS A 144 -6.22 -0.62 0.59
CA LYS A 144 -5.24 -0.81 1.67
C LYS A 144 -5.65 0.00 2.89
N ILE A 145 -5.43 -0.59 4.08
CA ILE A 145 -5.69 0.04 5.37
C ILE A 145 -4.41 0.14 6.20
N GLY A 146 -4.39 1.02 7.18
CA GLY A 146 -3.29 1.15 8.14
C GLY A 146 -3.19 -0.07 9.05
N LYS A 147 -2.00 -0.64 9.14
CA LYS A 147 -1.71 -1.82 9.98
C LYS A 147 -1.11 -1.46 11.32
N LEU A 148 -0.28 -0.45 11.34
CA LEU A 148 0.44 0.01 12.54
C LEU A 148 0.54 1.55 12.55
N GLY A 149 1.00 2.09 13.68
CA GLY A 149 1.35 3.50 13.84
C GLY A 149 0.22 4.48 13.53
N LEU A 150 0.58 5.66 13.05
CA LEU A 150 -0.39 6.70 12.70
C LEU A 150 -1.30 6.31 11.54
N GLU A 151 -0.83 5.48 10.62
CA GLU A 151 -1.67 4.96 9.52
C GLU A 151 -2.88 4.19 10.06
N LYS A 152 -2.69 3.37 11.12
CA LYS A 152 -3.78 2.64 11.78
C LYS A 152 -4.61 3.55 12.68
N THR A 153 -3.96 4.30 13.55
CA THR A 153 -4.65 5.13 14.56
C THR A 153 -5.52 6.22 13.94
N LEU A 154 -5.07 6.77 12.80
CA LEU A 154 -5.79 7.82 12.09
C LEU A 154 -6.53 7.30 10.84
N GLU A 155 -6.80 5.98 10.75
CA GLU A 155 -7.46 5.37 9.60
C GLU A 155 -8.70 6.15 9.16
N ASN A 156 -9.60 6.45 10.07
CA ASN A 156 -10.87 7.14 9.79
C ASN A 156 -10.71 8.56 9.23
N LYS A 157 -9.58 9.22 9.51
CA LYS A 157 -9.25 10.54 8.97
C LYS A 157 -8.50 10.44 7.64
N LEU A 158 -7.63 9.44 7.52
CA LEU A 158 -6.77 9.24 6.35
C LEU A 158 -7.50 8.59 5.19
N ILE A 159 -8.49 7.73 5.46
CA ILE A 159 -9.26 7.09 4.40
C ILE A 159 -10.17 8.12 3.71
N GLY A 160 -10.08 8.18 2.37
CA GLY A 160 -10.96 9.03 1.56
C GLY A 160 -12.31 8.37 1.28
N THR A 161 -13.06 8.90 0.34
CA THR A 161 -14.27 8.27 -0.19
C THR A 161 -14.00 7.60 -1.53
N ASN A 162 -14.74 6.53 -1.83
CA ASN A 162 -14.62 5.83 -3.10
C ASN A 162 -15.01 6.74 -4.27
N ALA A 163 -14.29 6.64 -5.38
CA ALA A 163 -14.82 7.11 -6.64
C ALA A 163 -15.79 6.06 -7.21
N ILE A 164 -16.83 6.51 -7.89
CA ILE A 164 -17.88 5.65 -8.45
C ILE A 164 -17.91 5.83 -9.95
N GLN A 165 -17.80 4.72 -10.67
CA GLN A 165 -18.01 4.67 -12.12
C GLN A 165 -19.30 3.90 -12.39
N ARG A 166 -20.22 4.50 -13.14
CA ARG A 166 -21.46 3.87 -13.58
C ARG A 166 -21.35 3.45 -15.03
N TYR A 167 -21.68 2.19 -15.27
CA TYR A 167 -21.68 1.60 -16.61
C TYR A 167 -23.05 1.09 -16.98
N GLU A 168 -23.42 1.28 -18.24
CA GLU A 168 -24.46 0.52 -18.89
C GLU A 168 -23.95 -0.89 -19.14
N VAL A 169 -24.74 -1.89 -18.80
CA VAL A 169 -24.41 -3.29 -19.04
C VAL A 169 -25.51 -3.96 -19.84
N ASN A 170 -25.15 -4.94 -20.68
CA ASN A 170 -26.12 -5.79 -21.39
C ASN A 170 -26.75 -6.83 -20.43
N ALA A 171 -27.65 -7.66 -20.95
CA ALA A 171 -28.34 -8.73 -20.20
C ALA A 171 -27.36 -9.75 -19.58
N TYR A 172 -26.15 -9.88 -20.13
CA TYR A 172 -25.08 -10.77 -19.62
C TYR A 172 -24.13 -10.08 -18.64
N GLY A 173 -24.36 -8.79 -18.30
CA GLY A 173 -23.52 -8.04 -17.37
C GLY A 173 -22.26 -7.42 -18.00
N LYS A 174 -22.05 -7.57 -19.32
CA LYS A 174 -20.91 -6.97 -20.04
C LYS A 174 -21.10 -5.47 -20.17
N ARG A 175 -20.04 -4.70 -19.88
CA ARG A 175 -20.01 -3.23 -19.99
C ARG A 175 -20.15 -2.80 -21.43
N ILE A 176 -21.10 -1.89 -21.70
CA ILE A 176 -21.34 -1.28 -23.02
C ILE A 176 -20.76 0.13 -23.02
N ASN A 177 -21.29 1.01 -22.19
CA ASN A 177 -20.91 2.42 -22.13
C ASN A 177 -20.67 2.88 -20.69
N GLN A 178 -19.74 3.82 -20.51
CA GLN A 178 -19.59 4.54 -19.26
C GLN A 178 -20.60 5.70 -19.24
N LEU A 179 -21.49 5.70 -18.23
CA LEU A 179 -22.56 6.70 -18.10
C LEU A 179 -22.08 7.89 -17.27
N GLU A 180 -21.45 7.62 -16.12
CA GLU A 180 -21.11 8.64 -15.14
C GLU A 180 -19.81 8.28 -14.41
N TYR A 181 -19.05 9.30 -14.04
CA TYR A 181 -17.91 9.20 -13.14
C TYR A 181 -18.06 10.20 -11.99
N GLN A 182 -18.22 9.71 -10.78
CA GLN A 182 -18.21 10.50 -9.56
C GLN A 182 -16.85 10.37 -8.90
N LYS A 183 -16.13 11.49 -8.82
CA LYS A 183 -14.81 11.53 -8.18
C LYS A 183 -14.93 11.32 -6.67
N GLY A 184 -14.13 10.41 -6.11
CA GLY A 184 -13.98 10.29 -4.66
C GLY A 184 -13.23 11.47 -4.05
N LEU A 185 -13.42 11.69 -2.76
CA LEU A 185 -12.68 12.68 -1.99
C LEU A 185 -11.44 12.03 -1.39
N GLN A 186 -10.32 12.74 -1.45
CA GLN A 186 -9.10 12.33 -0.74
C GLN A 186 -9.31 12.47 0.77
N GLY A 187 -8.71 11.57 1.55
CA GLY A 187 -8.70 11.67 3.01
C GLY A 187 -8.02 12.94 3.51
N SER A 188 -8.22 13.25 4.79
CA SER A 188 -7.69 14.47 5.40
C SER A 188 -6.16 14.51 5.39
N LYS A 189 -5.60 15.67 5.10
CA LYS A 189 -4.17 15.96 5.28
C LYS A 189 -3.87 16.08 6.78
N ILE A 190 -2.92 15.32 7.26
CA ILE A 190 -2.47 15.34 8.67
C ILE A 190 -1.10 16.02 8.73
N ARG A 191 -0.96 17.05 9.57
CA ARG A 191 0.33 17.68 9.88
C ARG A 191 0.80 17.18 11.23
N LEU A 192 2.05 16.73 11.28
CA LEU A 192 2.74 16.32 12.50
C LEU A 192 3.62 17.47 13.01
N THR A 193 4.02 17.37 14.26
CA THR A 193 4.98 18.28 14.91
C THR A 193 6.43 17.93 14.58
N VAL A 194 6.66 16.78 13.93
CA VAL A 194 8.00 16.27 13.62
C VAL A 194 8.71 17.15 12.59
N ASP A 195 9.97 17.44 12.85
CA ASP A 195 10.91 18.11 11.95
C ASP A 195 11.74 17.04 11.20
N THR A 196 11.65 17.03 9.88
CA THR A 196 12.33 16.04 9.04
C THR A 196 13.86 16.13 9.16
N GLU A 197 14.45 17.32 9.34
CA GLU A 197 15.90 17.45 9.47
C GLU A 197 16.40 16.91 10.81
N VAL A 198 15.68 17.15 11.92
CA VAL A 198 16.00 16.58 13.22
C VAL A 198 15.81 15.05 13.22
N GLN A 199 14.77 14.56 12.55
CA GLN A 199 14.52 13.12 12.37
C GLN A 199 15.64 12.46 11.57
N LYS A 200 16.11 13.09 10.50
CA LYS A 200 17.22 12.64 9.66
C LYS A 200 18.54 12.59 10.44
N LEU A 201 18.82 13.65 11.21
CA LEU A 201 19.99 13.67 12.12
C LEU A 201 19.93 12.52 13.13
N SER A 202 18.76 12.28 13.72
CA SER A 202 18.55 11.16 14.65
C SER A 202 18.83 9.80 13.99
N ALA A 203 18.40 9.61 12.75
CA ALA A 203 18.68 8.41 11.98
C ALA A 203 20.18 8.24 11.70
N GLN A 204 20.87 9.31 11.33
CA GLN A 204 22.32 9.32 11.09
C GLN A 204 23.14 8.97 12.34
N LEU A 205 22.76 9.52 13.50
CA LEU A 205 23.45 9.26 14.79
C LEU A 205 23.31 7.82 15.26
N LEU A 206 22.23 7.15 14.90
CA LEU A 206 21.96 5.74 15.21
C LEU A 206 22.33 4.78 14.07
N LEU A 207 23.00 5.24 13.04
CA LEU A 207 23.42 4.38 11.94
C LEU A 207 24.28 3.21 12.47
N ASN A 208 23.91 1.97 12.10
CA ASN A 208 24.53 0.72 12.56
C ASN A 208 24.48 0.49 14.08
N LYS A 209 23.64 1.19 14.80
CA LYS A 209 23.44 1.01 16.25
C LYS A 209 22.01 0.55 16.54
N SER A 210 21.82 -0.14 17.66
CA SER A 210 20.50 -0.46 18.18
C SER A 210 20.15 0.51 19.30
N GLY A 211 19.03 1.21 19.16
CA GLY A 211 18.60 2.19 20.15
C GLY A 211 17.48 3.08 19.66
N SER A 212 17.20 4.15 20.39
CA SER A 212 16.19 5.13 20.00
C SER A 212 16.57 6.55 20.41
N ILE A 213 16.06 7.52 19.66
CA ILE A 213 16.16 8.94 19.99
C ILE A 213 14.75 9.52 19.97
N SER A 214 14.38 10.25 21.02
CA SER A 214 13.18 11.05 21.12
C SER A 214 13.54 12.47 21.48
N VAL A 215 13.06 13.43 20.69
CA VAL A 215 13.25 14.86 20.93
C VAL A 215 11.89 15.49 21.13
N MET A 216 11.71 16.16 22.26
CA MET A 216 10.45 16.76 22.64
C MET A 216 10.66 18.22 23.07
N ASP A 217 9.76 19.08 22.66
CA ASP A 217 9.70 20.45 23.17
C ASP A 217 9.20 20.43 24.63
N ILE A 218 9.98 21.00 25.53
CA ILE A 218 9.67 20.97 26.97
C ILE A 218 8.52 21.91 27.36
N TYR A 219 8.19 22.87 26.51
CA TYR A 219 7.13 23.85 26.78
C TYR A 219 5.77 23.40 26.25
N THR A 220 5.76 22.80 25.04
CA THR A 220 4.52 22.40 24.36
C THR A 220 4.22 20.93 24.52
N GLY A 221 5.23 20.10 24.78
CA GLY A 221 5.14 18.64 24.76
C GLY A 221 5.14 18.03 23.36
N ASP A 222 5.38 18.85 22.32
CA ASP A 222 5.41 18.38 20.94
C ASP A 222 6.60 17.47 20.68
N ILE A 223 6.35 16.36 19.98
CA ILE A 223 7.39 15.46 19.53
C ILE A 223 8.02 16.03 18.24
N ILE A 224 9.27 16.48 18.34
CA ILE A 224 10.03 17.04 17.22
C ILE A 224 10.71 15.95 16.40
N ALA A 225 11.20 14.89 17.07
CA ALA A 225 11.71 13.70 16.39
C ALA A 225 11.50 12.46 17.27
N MET A 226 11.24 11.33 16.60
CA MET A 226 11.11 10.02 17.25
C MET A 226 11.63 8.94 16.32
N TYR A 227 12.85 8.44 16.57
CA TYR A 227 13.50 7.45 15.73
C TYR A 227 13.92 6.21 16.52
N SER A 228 13.66 5.04 15.97
CA SER A 228 14.05 3.73 16.52
C SER A 228 14.91 2.99 15.51
N SER A 229 16.09 2.51 15.91
CA SER A 229 17.07 1.82 15.08
C SER A 229 17.35 0.40 15.57
N PRO A 230 17.59 -0.57 14.67
CA PRO A 230 17.32 -0.49 13.25
C PRO A 230 15.83 -0.41 12.94
N SER A 231 15.50 0.06 11.77
CA SER A 231 14.15 0.15 11.24
C SER A 231 14.00 -0.73 9.98
N TYR A 232 12.90 -0.61 9.26
CA TYR A 232 12.61 -1.32 8.03
C TYR A 232 11.86 -0.43 7.05
N ASP A 233 11.94 -0.73 5.74
CA ASP A 233 11.21 0.04 4.73
C ASP A 233 9.71 -0.33 4.72
N PRO A 234 8.80 0.59 5.05
CA PRO A 234 7.36 0.37 5.04
C PRO A 234 6.82 0.13 3.63
N ASN A 235 7.52 0.58 2.58
CA ASN A 235 7.12 0.38 1.19
C ASN A 235 7.11 -1.12 0.80
N LEU A 236 7.92 -1.97 1.46
CA LEU A 236 7.94 -3.42 1.22
C LEU A 236 6.58 -4.09 1.46
N PHE A 237 5.77 -3.55 2.36
CA PHE A 237 4.47 -4.13 2.72
C PHE A 237 3.34 -3.71 1.80
N LEU A 238 3.54 -2.72 0.94
CA LEU A 238 2.49 -2.15 0.08
C LEU A 238 1.92 -3.17 -0.91
N PHE A 239 2.78 -4.03 -1.46
CA PHE A 239 2.40 -4.99 -2.50
C PHE A 239 2.63 -6.45 -2.07
N GLY A 240 2.86 -6.65 -0.77
CA GLY A 240 3.23 -7.91 -0.18
C GLY A 240 4.74 -8.10 -0.14
N ILE A 241 5.25 -8.34 1.06
CA ILE A 241 6.67 -8.65 1.30
C ILE A 241 6.97 -10.08 0.86
N SER A 242 8.13 -10.32 0.24
CA SER A 242 8.58 -11.67 -0.06
C SER A 242 8.96 -12.44 1.20
N GLN A 243 8.93 -13.78 1.13
CA GLN A 243 9.28 -14.60 2.28
C GLN A 243 10.74 -14.37 2.72
N ASP A 244 11.64 -14.18 1.77
CA ASP A 244 13.06 -13.94 2.05
C ASP A 244 13.29 -12.59 2.74
N GLU A 245 12.68 -11.52 2.23
CA GLU A 245 12.72 -10.19 2.87
C GLU A 245 12.11 -10.23 4.28
N TRP A 246 10.99 -10.92 4.46
CA TRP A 246 10.37 -11.11 5.75
C TRP A 246 11.30 -11.85 6.73
N GLN A 247 11.94 -12.94 6.30
CA GLN A 247 12.90 -13.69 7.12
C GLN A 247 14.10 -12.83 7.52
N LEU A 248 14.62 -11.97 6.64
CA LEU A 248 15.69 -11.04 6.96
C LEU A 248 15.28 -10.06 8.08
N ILE A 249 14.04 -9.59 8.07
CA ILE A 249 13.54 -8.66 9.09
C ILE A 249 13.34 -9.37 10.44
N ILE A 250 12.65 -10.52 10.48
CA ILE A 250 12.30 -11.19 11.73
C ILE A 250 13.51 -11.85 12.41
N ASN A 251 14.45 -12.36 11.62
CA ASN A 251 15.66 -13.02 12.14
C ASN A 251 16.77 -12.02 12.49
N ASN A 252 16.59 -10.73 12.26
CA ASN A 252 17.56 -9.72 12.62
C ASN A 252 17.69 -9.63 14.15
N PRO A 253 18.88 -9.91 14.74
CA PRO A 253 19.07 -9.92 16.19
C PRO A 253 18.82 -8.56 16.85
N LEU A 254 18.91 -7.48 16.08
CA LEU A 254 18.66 -6.12 16.56
C LEU A 254 17.16 -5.73 16.51
N LYS A 255 16.28 -6.66 16.12
CA LYS A 255 14.81 -6.56 16.17
C LYS A 255 14.24 -5.26 15.58
N PRO A 256 14.32 -5.07 14.25
CA PRO A 256 13.87 -3.84 13.58
C PRO A 256 12.35 -3.60 13.70
N LEU A 257 11.54 -4.63 13.94
CA LEU A 257 10.08 -4.49 14.09
C LEU A 257 9.67 -3.84 15.42
N ILE A 258 10.58 -3.82 16.42
CA ILE A 258 10.28 -3.25 17.74
C ILE A 258 10.50 -1.73 17.71
N ASN A 259 9.45 -0.98 18.03
CA ASN A 259 9.59 0.44 18.32
C ASN A 259 10.26 0.63 19.68
N LYS A 260 11.58 0.81 19.68
CA LYS A 260 12.39 0.93 20.89
C LYS A 260 12.14 2.23 21.65
N THR A 261 11.56 3.23 20.99
CA THR A 261 11.16 4.49 21.63
C THR A 261 10.00 4.29 22.61
N LEU A 262 9.05 3.39 22.23
CA LEU A 262 7.86 3.13 23.04
C LEU A 262 7.94 1.85 23.86
N SER A 263 8.61 0.82 23.35
CA SER A 263 8.64 -0.53 23.93
C SER A 263 10.04 -1.01 24.33
N GLY A 264 11.05 -0.13 24.25
CA GLY A 264 12.41 -0.45 24.67
C GLY A 264 12.51 -0.50 26.20
N LEU A 265 12.98 -1.64 26.73
CA LEU A 265 13.27 -1.80 28.14
C LEU A 265 14.80 -1.65 28.34
N TYR A 266 15.22 -0.56 28.94
CA TYR A 266 16.61 -0.28 29.23
C TYR A 266 16.80 -0.08 30.73
N SER A 267 17.82 -0.69 31.33
CA SER A 267 18.21 -0.40 32.70
C SER A 267 18.71 1.03 32.79
N PRO A 268 18.23 1.86 33.72
CA PRO A 268 18.76 3.19 33.91
C PRO A 268 20.24 3.09 34.31
N ARG A 269 21.11 3.80 33.57
CA ARG A 269 22.52 3.87 33.88
C ARG A 269 22.69 4.90 34.99
N VAL A 270 22.91 4.44 36.20
CA VAL A 270 23.33 5.31 37.31
C VAL A 270 24.81 5.61 37.07
N ASN A 271 25.13 6.82 36.68
CA ASN A 271 26.51 7.30 36.70
C ASN A 271 26.85 7.61 38.17
N HIS A 272 27.74 6.82 38.75
CA HIS A 272 28.39 7.13 40.07
C HIS A 272 29.52 8.11 39.82
#